data_bcf88b041ec3d096bf253cf61cca82d4
#
_entry.id   bcf88b041ec3d096bf253cf61cca82d4
#
_cell.length_a   1.000
_cell.length_b   1.000
_cell.length_c   1.000
_cell.angle_alpha   90.00
_cell.angle_beta   90.00
_cell.angle_gamma   90.00
#
_symmetry.space_group_name_H-M   'P 1'
#
loop_
_entity.id
_entity.type
_entity.pdbx_description
1 polymer ?
#
loop_
_entity_poly.entity_id
_entity_poly.type
_entity_poly.pdbx_seq_one_letter_code
_entity_poly.pdbx_strand_id
1 'polypeptide(L)'
;MLIARRDRHAHFLQQDFKVFDAPFFSITPKEAKAMDPTHRILLEATYEGFENAGLSLEKVSGTQTSCYIGTFTADFPNLQARDNEGPSIYHATGMSASLASNRLSWFYNLRGPSLTVDTACSSSLTAFHLACQSIRTGEAEMSVVGGANLMFGPDMSILLGAAKILSPEGKSKMWDANANGFARGEGFGVTILKVCTQRNRHF
;
A
#
# COMPACT_ATOMS: atom_id res chain seq x y z
N MET A 1 23.46 1.75 6.85
CA MET A 1 22.98 2.02 8.20
C MET A 1 23.51 3.31 8.84
N LEU A 2 24.09 4.21 8.08
CA LEU A 2 24.69 5.47 8.57
C LEU A 2 23.88 6.74 8.20
N ILE A 3 22.82 6.62 7.42
CA ILE A 3 21.98 7.75 6.99
C ILE A 3 20.88 8.07 8.00
N ALA A 4 20.52 7.15 8.86
CA ALA A 4 19.33 7.26 9.73
C ALA A 4 19.49 8.12 11.00
N ARG A 5 20.66 8.64 11.35
CA ARG A 5 20.85 9.36 12.61
C ARG A 5 21.17 10.85 12.52
N ARG A 6 21.41 11.39 11.32
CA ARG A 6 21.70 12.84 11.16
C ARG A 6 20.80 13.57 10.18
N ASP A 7 20.18 12.88 9.23
CA ASP A 7 19.33 13.51 8.24
C ASP A 7 17.86 13.20 8.55
N ARG A 8 17.21 14.13 9.22
CA ARG A 8 15.75 14.10 9.47
C ARG A 8 14.98 14.41 8.18
N HIS A 9 15.40 13.80 7.05
CA HIS A 9 14.83 14.12 5.75
C HIS A 9 13.64 13.23 5.36
N ALA A 10 13.28 12.26 6.22
CA ALA A 10 12.15 11.35 5.96
C ALA A 10 11.46 10.92 7.27
N HIS A 11 10.22 10.47 7.14
CA HIS A 11 9.42 9.92 8.22
C HIS A 11 9.25 8.41 8.01
N PHE A 12 9.69 7.61 8.97
CA PHE A 12 9.67 6.15 8.91
C PHE A 12 8.59 5.59 9.81
N LEU A 13 8.05 4.44 9.41
CA LEU A 13 7.18 3.65 10.28
C LEU A 13 7.92 3.29 11.57
N GLN A 14 7.19 3.31 12.69
CA GLN A 14 7.72 2.88 13.98
C GLN A 14 7.52 1.37 14.20
N GLN A 15 6.60 0.77 13.45
CA GLN A 15 6.35 -0.66 13.48
C GLN A 15 7.45 -1.44 12.74
N ASP A 16 7.80 -2.61 13.25
CA ASP A 16 8.72 -3.51 12.56
C ASP A 16 7.98 -4.20 11.40
N PHE A 17 8.27 -3.77 10.18
CA PHE A 17 7.71 -4.36 8.95
C PHE A 17 8.11 -5.82 8.71
N LYS A 18 9.00 -6.40 9.53
CA LYS A 18 9.35 -7.83 9.49
C LYS A 18 8.34 -8.71 10.20
N VAL A 19 7.60 -8.14 11.14
CA VAL A 19 6.53 -8.85 11.87
C VAL A 19 5.32 -8.97 10.96
N PHE A 20 4.85 -10.19 10.77
CA PHE A 20 3.70 -10.52 9.92
C PHE A 20 3.10 -11.86 10.34
N ASP A 21 1.80 -11.90 10.55
CA ASP A 21 1.08 -13.14 10.86
C ASP A 21 0.83 -13.99 9.60
N ALA A 22 1.90 -14.57 9.07
CA ALA A 22 1.85 -15.37 7.86
C ALA A 22 0.86 -16.56 7.96
N PRO A 23 0.76 -17.30 9.10
CA PRO A 23 -0.22 -18.37 9.25
C PRO A 23 -1.66 -17.90 9.11
N PHE A 24 -2.02 -16.75 9.67
CA PHE A 24 -3.37 -16.19 9.53
C PHE A 24 -3.75 -15.97 8.06
N PHE A 25 -2.81 -15.49 7.26
CA PHE A 25 -3.01 -15.26 5.83
C PHE A 25 -2.75 -16.49 4.96
N SER A 26 -2.59 -17.69 5.56
CA SER A 26 -2.30 -18.95 4.84
C SER A 26 -1.04 -18.86 3.96
N ILE A 27 -0.04 -18.08 4.40
CA ILE A 27 1.22 -17.85 3.72
C ILE A 27 2.33 -18.63 4.44
N THR A 28 3.14 -19.37 3.68
CA THR A 28 4.27 -20.09 4.27
C THR A 28 5.39 -19.12 4.68
N PRO A 29 6.20 -19.45 5.72
CA PRO A 29 7.33 -18.60 6.09
C PRO A 29 8.31 -18.32 4.95
N LYS A 30 8.49 -19.29 4.03
CA LYS A 30 9.35 -19.17 2.87
C LYS A 30 8.79 -18.17 1.86
N GLU A 31 7.48 -18.19 1.61
CA GLU A 31 6.80 -17.21 0.78
C GLU A 31 6.81 -15.83 1.43
N ALA A 32 6.46 -15.73 2.72
CA ALA A 32 6.46 -14.48 3.46
C ALA A 32 7.81 -13.75 3.42
N LYS A 33 8.91 -14.50 3.50
CA LYS A 33 10.28 -13.95 3.37
C LYS A 33 10.54 -13.34 2.00
N ALA A 34 9.98 -13.92 0.94
CA ALA A 34 10.16 -13.47 -0.43
C ALA A 34 9.16 -12.36 -0.85
N MET A 35 8.14 -12.11 -0.05
CA MET A 35 7.14 -11.07 -0.33
C MET A 35 7.66 -9.67 0.00
N ASP A 36 7.32 -8.73 -0.87
CA ASP A 36 7.45 -7.32 -0.56
C ASP A 36 6.69 -7.01 0.75
N PRO A 37 7.34 -6.40 1.75
CA PRO A 37 6.68 -5.99 2.98
C PRO A 37 5.43 -5.13 2.75
N THR A 38 5.39 -4.37 1.66
CA THR A 38 4.21 -3.60 1.25
C THR A 38 2.97 -4.49 1.11
N HIS A 39 3.10 -5.67 0.48
CA HIS A 39 1.98 -6.60 0.31
C HIS A 39 1.52 -7.21 1.64
N ARG A 40 2.47 -7.47 2.57
CA ARG A 40 2.17 -8.03 3.88
C ARG A 40 1.38 -7.05 4.74
N ILE A 41 1.86 -5.81 4.83
CA ILE A 41 1.20 -4.76 5.63
C ILE A 41 -0.17 -4.40 5.03
N LEU A 42 -0.31 -4.40 3.70
CA LEU A 42 -1.61 -4.17 3.06
C LEU A 42 -2.63 -5.26 3.40
N LEU A 43 -2.23 -6.53 3.54
CA LEU A 43 -3.11 -7.59 4.01
C LEU A 43 -3.64 -7.28 5.42
N GLU A 44 -2.76 -6.96 6.36
CA GLU A 44 -3.12 -6.64 7.75
C GLU A 44 -3.99 -5.38 7.82
N ALA A 45 -3.58 -4.29 7.17
CA ALA A 45 -4.34 -3.04 7.15
C ALA A 45 -5.73 -3.18 6.49
N THR A 46 -5.88 -4.08 5.51
CA THR A 46 -7.17 -4.38 4.91
C THR A 46 -8.06 -5.16 5.88
N TYR A 47 -7.48 -6.10 6.63
CA TYR A 47 -8.21 -6.83 7.67
C TYR A 47 -8.75 -5.87 8.74
N GLU A 48 -7.88 -5.00 9.26
CA GLU A 48 -8.27 -3.95 10.21
C GLU A 48 -9.36 -3.02 9.64
N GLY A 49 -9.24 -2.68 8.35
CA GLY A 49 -10.23 -1.88 7.64
C GLY A 49 -11.61 -2.54 7.61
N PHE A 50 -11.69 -3.85 7.37
CA PHE A 50 -12.94 -4.60 7.41
C PHE A 50 -13.49 -4.71 8.83
N GLU A 51 -12.66 -4.99 9.83
CA GLU A 51 -13.08 -5.01 11.23
C GLU A 51 -13.66 -3.65 11.67
N ASN A 52 -12.98 -2.56 11.38
CA ASN A 52 -13.45 -1.21 11.67
C ASN A 52 -14.77 -0.87 10.95
N ALA A 53 -15.02 -1.46 9.79
CA ALA A 53 -16.28 -1.33 9.05
C ALA A 53 -17.39 -2.28 9.56
N GLY A 54 -17.13 -3.10 10.58
CA GLY A 54 -18.08 -4.10 11.10
C GLY A 54 -18.36 -5.25 10.14
N LEU A 55 -17.41 -5.56 9.26
CA LEU A 55 -17.50 -6.58 8.22
C LEU A 55 -16.62 -7.79 8.58
N SER A 56 -17.24 -8.94 8.83
CA SER A 56 -16.51 -10.20 9.00
C SER A 56 -16.00 -10.72 7.65
N LEU A 57 -14.97 -11.58 7.68
CA LEU A 57 -14.45 -12.24 6.47
C LEU A 57 -15.54 -13.00 5.69
N GLU A 58 -16.47 -13.64 6.39
CA GLU A 58 -17.59 -14.34 5.78
C GLU A 58 -18.53 -13.42 4.99
N LYS A 59 -18.76 -12.19 5.52
CA LYS A 59 -19.60 -11.18 4.84
C LYS A 59 -18.93 -10.57 3.62
N VAL A 60 -17.60 -10.56 3.57
CA VAL A 60 -16.82 -9.97 2.49
C VAL A 60 -16.54 -11.00 1.40
N SER A 61 -16.29 -12.26 1.77
CA SER A 61 -15.93 -13.33 0.85
C SER A 61 -17.00 -13.57 -0.22
N GLY A 62 -16.57 -13.60 -1.48
CA GLY A 62 -17.43 -13.86 -2.64
C GLY A 62 -18.24 -12.66 -3.11
N THR A 63 -18.12 -11.49 -2.48
CA THR A 63 -18.86 -10.29 -2.86
C THR A 63 -18.26 -9.59 -4.10
N GLN A 64 -19.07 -8.80 -4.78
CA GLN A 64 -18.63 -7.91 -5.87
C GLN A 64 -17.91 -6.67 -5.30
N THR A 65 -16.85 -6.93 -4.53
CA THR A 65 -15.99 -5.89 -3.97
C THR A 65 -14.78 -5.67 -4.87
N SER A 66 -14.57 -4.45 -5.29
CA SER A 66 -13.38 -4.05 -6.05
C SER A 66 -12.20 -3.74 -5.10
N CYS A 67 -10.98 -3.83 -5.65
CA CYS A 67 -9.75 -3.54 -4.92
C CYS A 67 -8.84 -2.64 -5.75
N TYR A 68 -8.58 -1.43 -5.28
CA TYR A 68 -7.72 -0.45 -5.95
C TYR A 68 -6.61 0.00 -5.00
N ILE A 69 -5.36 -0.31 -5.35
CA ILE A 69 -4.19 0.02 -4.53
C ILE A 69 -3.28 0.99 -5.27
N GLY A 70 -3.01 2.12 -4.66
CA GLY A 70 -2.06 3.11 -5.17
C GLY A 70 -0.65 2.87 -4.59
N THR A 71 0.33 2.69 -5.48
CA THR A 71 1.76 2.60 -5.11
C THR A 71 2.60 3.04 -6.29
N PHE A 72 3.83 3.52 -6.05
CA PHE A 72 4.73 3.93 -7.13
C PHE A 72 6.19 3.53 -6.90
N THR A 73 6.54 3.07 -5.71
CA THR A 73 7.91 2.69 -5.38
C THR A 73 8.13 1.19 -5.62
N ALA A 74 9.32 0.85 -6.12
CA ALA A 74 9.78 -0.51 -6.34
C ALA A 74 11.09 -0.78 -5.57
N ASP A 75 11.26 -0.16 -4.41
CA ASP A 75 12.51 -0.22 -3.64
C ASP A 75 12.88 -1.64 -3.25
N PHE A 76 11.90 -2.45 -2.78
CA PHE A 76 12.15 -3.83 -2.37
C PHE A 76 12.50 -4.74 -3.57
N PRO A 77 11.75 -4.77 -4.68
CA PRO A 77 12.16 -5.49 -5.89
C PRO A 77 13.55 -5.10 -6.39
N ASN A 78 13.85 -3.80 -6.39
CA ASN A 78 15.17 -3.31 -6.83
C ASN A 78 16.30 -3.75 -5.89
N LEU A 79 16.05 -3.81 -4.59
CA LEU A 79 17.00 -4.32 -3.62
C LEU A 79 17.26 -5.81 -3.82
N GLN A 80 16.22 -6.59 -4.00
CA GLN A 80 16.32 -8.03 -4.25
C GLN A 80 16.99 -8.36 -5.58
N ALA A 81 16.80 -7.54 -6.61
CA ALA A 81 17.47 -7.73 -7.91
C ALA A 81 19.01 -7.55 -7.84
N ARG A 82 19.50 -6.95 -6.76
CA ARG A 82 20.96 -6.80 -6.50
C ARG A 82 21.54 -7.99 -5.73
N ASP A 83 20.70 -8.87 -5.20
CA ASP A 83 21.13 -10.02 -4.44
C ASP A 83 21.55 -11.16 -5.43
N ASN A 84 22.78 -11.64 -5.28
CA ASN A 84 23.35 -12.67 -6.14
C ASN A 84 22.96 -14.10 -5.72
N GLU A 85 22.17 -14.29 -4.67
CA GLU A 85 21.72 -15.63 -4.23
C GLU A 85 20.70 -16.28 -5.18
N GLY A 86 20.30 -15.55 -6.23
CA GLY A 86 19.35 -16.01 -7.23
C GLY A 86 17.87 -15.80 -6.84
N PRO A 87 16.97 -15.80 -7.83
CA PRO A 87 15.56 -15.52 -7.58
C PRO A 87 14.89 -16.67 -6.82
N SER A 88 14.10 -16.32 -5.80
CA SER A 88 13.18 -17.26 -5.16
C SER A 88 12.09 -17.70 -6.16
N ILE A 89 11.57 -18.92 -6.01
CA ILE A 89 10.38 -19.38 -6.75
C ILE A 89 9.16 -18.47 -6.55
N TYR A 90 9.15 -17.73 -5.44
CA TYR A 90 8.11 -16.75 -5.10
C TYR A 90 8.43 -15.33 -5.60
N HIS A 91 9.47 -15.14 -6.40
CA HIS A 91 9.87 -13.80 -6.86
C HIS A 91 8.73 -13.08 -7.59
N ALA A 92 8.14 -13.74 -8.59
CA ALA A 92 7.05 -13.15 -9.36
C ALA A 92 5.82 -12.82 -8.51
N THR A 93 5.41 -13.75 -7.65
CA THR A 93 4.22 -13.60 -6.78
C THR A 93 4.48 -12.74 -5.55
N GLY A 94 5.72 -12.60 -5.14
CA GLY A 94 6.12 -11.80 -3.97
C GLY A 94 6.39 -10.33 -4.27
N MET A 95 6.76 -9.97 -5.51
CA MET A 95 7.32 -8.66 -5.82
C MET A 95 6.62 -7.91 -6.95
N SER A 96 5.73 -8.57 -7.72
CA SER A 96 5.01 -7.90 -8.81
C SER A 96 4.08 -6.82 -8.26
N ALA A 97 4.16 -5.61 -8.80
CA ALA A 97 3.31 -4.50 -8.40
C ALA A 97 1.81 -4.82 -8.52
N SER A 98 1.41 -5.62 -9.53
CA SER A 98 0.02 -6.06 -9.70
C SER A 98 -0.52 -6.86 -8.51
N LEU A 99 0.36 -7.49 -7.73
CA LEU A 99 -0.04 -8.29 -6.58
C LEU A 99 -0.34 -7.46 -5.33
N ALA A 100 -0.04 -6.18 -5.33
CA ALA A 100 -0.46 -5.30 -4.24
C ALA A 100 -2.00 -5.29 -4.09
N SER A 101 -2.75 -5.28 -5.20
CA SER A 101 -4.21 -5.40 -5.19
C SER A 101 -4.70 -6.85 -5.31
N ASN A 102 -4.08 -7.64 -6.21
CA ASN A 102 -4.59 -8.97 -6.53
C ASN A 102 -4.44 -9.96 -5.38
N ARG A 103 -3.42 -9.82 -4.55
CA ARG A 103 -3.25 -10.65 -3.35
C ARG A 103 -4.35 -10.40 -2.32
N LEU A 104 -4.78 -9.15 -2.16
CA LEU A 104 -5.93 -8.81 -1.33
C LEU A 104 -7.20 -9.46 -1.89
N SER A 105 -7.46 -9.27 -3.18
CA SER A 105 -8.62 -9.85 -3.84
C SER A 105 -8.63 -11.38 -3.73
N TRP A 106 -7.47 -12.03 -3.85
CA TRP A 106 -7.36 -13.47 -3.71
C TRP A 106 -7.63 -13.94 -2.29
N PHE A 107 -6.98 -13.34 -1.27
CA PHE A 107 -7.12 -13.78 0.11
C PHE A 107 -8.54 -13.53 0.65
N TYR A 108 -9.09 -12.35 0.40
CA TYR A 108 -10.44 -12.00 0.84
C TYR A 108 -11.55 -12.52 -0.09
N ASN A 109 -11.18 -13.25 -1.16
CA ASN A 109 -12.10 -13.78 -2.15
C ASN A 109 -13.01 -12.71 -2.76
N LEU A 110 -12.47 -11.54 -3.10
CA LEU A 110 -13.19 -10.43 -3.72
C LEU A 110 -13.41 -10.72 -5.21
N ARG A 111 -14.56 -10.36 -5.76
CA ARG A 111 -14.97 -10.69 -7.14
C ARG A 111 -15.07 -9.49 -8.07
N GLY A 112 -14.94 -8.28 -7.55
CA GLY A 112 -14.92 -7.06 -8.36
C GLY A 112 -13.56 -6.82 -9.02
N PRO A 113 -13.41 -5.71 -9.78
CA PRO A 113 -12.16 -5.28 -10.39
C PRO A 113 -11.02 -5.17 -9.36
N SER A 114 -9.80 -5.57 -9.77
CA SER A 114 -8.62 -5.54 -8.91
C SER A 114 -7.44 -4.93 -9.68
N LEU A 115 -6.99 -3.75 -9.26
CA LEU A 115 -6.00 -2.96 -9.97
C LEU A 115 -5.00 -2.32 -9.00
N THR A 116 -3.73 -2.38 -9.36
CA THR A 116 -2.69 -1.53 -8.78
C THR A 116 -2.46 -0.35 -9.70
N VAL A 117 -2.48 0.85 -9.14
CA VAL A 117 -2.44 2.12 -9.88
C VAL A 117 -1.15 2.86 -9.54
N ASP A 118 -0.43 3.28 -10.57
CA ASP A 118 0.72 4.16 -10.44
C ASP A 118 0.49 5.44 -11.23
N THR A 119 0.27 6.51 -10.49
CA THR A 119 0.25 7.90 -10.98
C THR A 119 1.15 8.76 -10.08
N ALA A 120 2.27 8.20 -9.64
CA ALA A 120 3.22 8.76 -8.69
C ALA A 120 2.54 9.17 -7.37
N CYS A 121 2.79 10.38 -6.88
CA CYS A 121 2.27 10.88 -5.61
C CYS A 121 0.72 10.88 -5.52
N SER A 122 0.02 10.86 -6.65
CA SER A 122 -1.45 10.84 -6.71
C SER A 122 -2.06 9.45 -6.80
N SER A 123 -1.26 8.38 -6.74
CA SER A 123 -1.72 7.00 -6.99
C SER A 123 -2.90 6.59 -6.10
N SER A 124 -2.82 6.87 -4.79
CA SER A 124 -3.90 6.51 -3.86
C SER A 124 -5.18 7.33 -4.09
N LEU A 125 -5.05 8.61 -4.46
CA LEU A 125 -6.23 9.43 -4.78
C LEU A 125 -6.86 9.00 -6.12
N THR A 126 -6.06 8.61 -7.10
CA THR A 126 -6.53 8.03 -8.35
C THR A 126 -7.24 6.70 -8.10
N ALA A 127 -6.66 5.83 -7.27
CA ALA A 127 -7.29 4.58 -6.83
C ALA A 127 -8.65 4.83 -6.15
N PHE A 128 -8.73 5.84 -5.27
CA PHE A 128 -9.96 6.26 -4.63
C PHE A 128 -11.02 6.74 -5.65
N HIS A 129 -10.61 7.54 -6.64
CA HIS A 129 -11.48 7.99 -7.72
C HIS A 129 -12.07 6.80 -8.51
N LEU A 130 -11.21 5.84 -8.92
CA LEU A 130 -11.64 4.64 -9.65
C LEU A 130 -12.63 3.80 -8.82
N ALA A 131 -12.38 3.65 -7.53
CA ALA A 131 -13.29 2.95 -6.63
C ALA A 131 -14.67 3.62 -6.55
N CYS A 132 -14.70 4.95 -6.42
CA CYS A 132 -15.94 5.70 -6.46
C CYS A 132 -16.69 5.51 -7.79
N GLN A 133 -15.98 5.48 -8.91
CA GLN A 133 -16.58 5.24 -10.23
C GLN A 133 -17.14 3.81 -10.33
N SER A 134 -16.36 2.80 -9.93
CA SER A 134 -16.79 1.40 -9.94
C SER A 134 -18.09 1.18 -9.14
N ILE A 135 -18.21 1.83 -7.98
CA ILE A 135 -19.43 1.79 -7.16
C ILE A 135 -20.60 2.56 -7.86
N ARG A 136 -20.34 3.74 -8.41
CA ARG A 136 -21.37 4.58 -9.06
C ARG A 136 -21.94 3.94 -10.32
N THR A 137 -21.12 3.21 -11.07
CA THR A 137 -21.53 2.48 -12.27
C THR A 137 -22.18 1.13 -11.96
N GLY A 138 -22.18 0.69 -10.70
CA GLY A 138 -22.73 -0.61 -10.29
C GLY A 138 -21.82 -1.80 -10.63
N GLU A 139 -20.56 -1.54 -11.02
CA GLU A 139 -19.56 -2.58 -11.28
C GLU A 139 -19.12 -3.27 -9.99
N ALA A 140 -19.14 -2.54 -8.87
CA ALA A 140 -18.88 -3.06 -7.54
C ALA A 140 -19.89 -2.53 -6.52
N GLU A 141 -20.23 -3.37 -5.53
CA GLU A 141 -21.09 -2.99 -4.41
C GLU A 141 -20.32 -2.31 -3.28
N MET A 142 -19.05 -2.63 -3.18
CA MET A 142 -18.11 -2.14 -2.18
C MET A 142 -16.72 -2.05 -2.80
N SER A 143 -15.83 -1.28 -2.22
CA SER A 143 -14.45 -1.16 -2.68
C SER A 143 -13.47 -1.09 -1.52
N VAL A 144 -12.37 -1.84 -1.63
CA VAL A 144 -11.15 -1.65 -0.85
C VAL A 144 -10.26 -0.69 -1.61
N VAL A 145 -9.88 0.40 -0.97
CA VAL A 145 -8.93 1.37 -1.52
C VAL A 145 -7.76 1.49 -0.59
N GLY A 146 -6.56 1.31 -1.10
CA GLY A 146 -5.34 1.44 -0.31
C GLY A 146 -4.30 2.35 -0.97
N GLY A 147 -3.41 2.85 -0.14
CA GLY A 147 -2.18 3.50 -0.56
C GLY A 147 -1.04 3.00 0.32
N ALA A 148 0.12 2.78 -0.29
CA ALA A 148 1.27 2.21 0.40
C ALA A 148 2.57 2.82 -0.10
N ASN A 149 3.48 3.10 0.84
CA ASN A 149 4.85 3.48 0.54
C ASN A 149 5.80 3.01 1.64
N LEU A 150 6.87 2.32 1.23
CA LEU A 150 8.03 1.97 2.05
C LEU A 150 9.32 2.42 1.39
N MET A 151 10.35 2.65 2.19
CA MET A 151 11.66 3.12 1.76
C MET A 151 12.75 2.15 2.20
N PHE A 152 13.19 1.26 1.31
CA PHE A 152 14.21 0.25 1.62
C PHE A 152 15.62 0.63 1.21
N GLY A 153 15.76 1.61 0.32
CA GLY A 153 17.05 2.01 -0.22
C GLY A 153 17.24 3.53 -0.32
N PRO A 154 18.49 3.98 -0.48
CA PRO A 154 18.79 5.40 -0.63
C PRO A 154 18.52 5.93 -2.05
N ASP A 155 18.32 5.07 -3.04
CA ASP A 155 18.33 5.42 -4.46
C ASP A 155 17.33 6.52 -4.81
N MET A 156 16.08 6.34 -4.40
CA MET A 156 15.04 7.34 -4.65
C MET A 156 15.35 8.65 -3.90
N SER A 157 15.91 8.58 -2.69
CA SER A 157 16.30 9.77 -1.93
C SER A 157 17.45 10.52 -2.61
N ILE A 158 18.42 9.80 -3.17
CA ILE A 158 19.52 10.39 -3.94
C ILE A 158 18.98 11.06 -5.20
N LEU A 159 18.10 10.39 -5.94
CA LEU A 159 17.51 10.91 -7.17
C LEU A 159 16.70 12.19 -6.92
N LEU A 160 15.82 12.17 -5.92
CA LEU A 160 14.98 13.31 -5.54
C LEU A 160 15.82 14.45 -4.94
N GLY A 161 16.90 14.13 -4.22
CA GLY A 161 17.87 15.10 -3.71
C GLY A 161 18.63 15.79 -4.84
N ALA A 162 19.08 15.04 -5.85
CA ALA A 162 19.71 15.59 -7.05
C ALA A 162 18.77 16.53 -7.82
N ALA A 163 17.48 16.21 -7.85
CA ALA A 163 16.45 17.07 -8.43
C ALA A 163 16.10 18.30 -7.57
N LYS A 164 16.66 18.42 -6.36
CA LYS A 164 16.44 19.53 -5.41
C LYS A 164 14.97 19.74 -5.02
N ILE A 165 14.19 18.66 -4.94
CA ILE A 165 12.77 18.71 -4.59
C ILE A 165 12.50 18.26 -3.16
N LEU A 166 13.50 17.75 -2.45
CA LEU A 166 13.41 17.42 -1.04
C LEU A 166 13.71 18.63 -0.15
N SER A 167 12.92 18.80 0.90
CA SER A 167 13.17 19.82 1.92
C SER A 167 14.46 19.51 2.69
N PRO A 168 15.40 20.45 2.81
CA PRO A 168 16.61 20.26 3.62
C PRO A 168 16.32 20.03 5.11
N GLU A 169 15.16 20.42 5.58
CA GLU A 169 14.71 20.29 6.96
C GLU A 169 13.87 19.03 7.22
N GLY A 170 13.60 18.24 6.17
CA GLY A 170 12.74 17.07 6.25
C GLY A 170 11.30 17.39 6.62
N LYS A 171 10.77 18.52 6.14
CA LYS A 171 9.40 18.96 6.42
C LYS A 171 8.70 19.41 5.15
N SER A 172 7.48 18.90 4.95
CA SER A 172 6.56 19.41 3.93
C SER A 172 5.81 20.60 4.51
N LYS A 173 6.19 21.79 4.13
CA LYS A 173 5.61 23.06 4.62
C LYS A 173 4.50 23.53 3.69
N MET A 174 3.46 22.70 3.52
CA MET A 174 2.32 23.05 2.69
C MET A 174 1.63 24.31 3.20
N TRP A 175 1.33 25.24 2.31
CA TRP A 175 0.72 26.55 2.59
C TRP A 175 1.61 27.56 3.36
N ASP A 176 2.89 27.24 3.55
CA ASP A 176 3.85 28.14 4.19
C ASP A 176 4.66 28.88 3.12
N ALA A 177 4.89 30.19 3.32
CA ALA A 177 5.71 31.00 2.44
C ALA A 177 7.19 30.52 2.38
N ASN A 178 7.64 29.80 3.42
CA ASN A 178 8.98 29.21 3.49
C ASN A 178 9.03 27.76 2.98
N ALA A 179 8.04 27.32 2.19
CA ALA A 179 8.04 26.00 1.57
C ALA A 179 9.28 25.86 0.64
N ASN A 180 10.06 24.81 0.86
CA ASN A 180 11.34 24.61 0.20
C ASN A 180 11.59 23.17 -0.26
N GLY A 181 10.53 22.40 -0.41
CA GLY A 181 10.53 21.01 -0.81
C GLY A 181 9.58 20.17 0.04
N PHE A 182 9.56 18.84 -0.19
CA PHE A 182 8.77 17.92 0.61
C PHE A 182 9.65 16.96 1.42
N ALA A 183 9.07 16.35 2.45
CA ALA A 183 9.68 15.26 3.19
C ALA A 183 9.11 13.92 2.70
N ARG A 184 9.96 12.93 2.47
CA ARG A 184 9.53 11.56 2.19
C ARG A 184 8.93 10.94 3.45
N GLY A 185 7.97 10.04 3.28
CA GLY A 185 7.35 9.31 4.39
C GLY A 185 6.99 7.89 3.98
N GLU A 186 7.11 6.99 4.93
CA GLU A 186 6.49 5.67 4.86
C GLU A 186 5.09 5.75 5.42
N GLY A 187 4.18 4.94 4.90
CA GLY A 187 2.82 4.88 5.39
C GLY A 187 1.95 3.92 4.61
N PHE A 188 0.90 3.49 5.28
CA PHE A 188 -0.17 2.66 4.75
C PHE A 188 -1.50 3.25 5.14
N GLY A 189 -2.44 3.24 4.22
CA GLY A 189 -3.81 3.62 4.49
C GLY A 189 -4.76 2.76 3.69
N VAL A 190 -5.79 2.24 4.35
CA VAL A 190 -6.87 1.48 3.70
C VAL A 190 -8.20 2.11 4.07
N THR A 191 -9.07 2.24 3.08
CA THR A 191 -10.43 2.74 3.22
C THR A 191 -11.41 1.76 2.60
N ILE A 192 -12.47 1.44 3.31
CA ILE A 192 -13.57 0.64 2.79
C ILE A 192 -14.70 1.57 2.36
N LEU A 193 -15.05 1.52 1.08
CA LEU A 193 -16.11 2.33 0.49
C LEU A 193 -17.33 1.46 0.20
N LYS A 194 -18.51 2.00 0.51
CA LYS A 194 -19.79 1.36 0.24
C LYS A 194 -20.88 2.41 0.00
N VAL A 195 -21.90 2.09 -0.80
CA VAL A 195 -23.07 2.94 -0.94
C VAL A 195 -23.78 3.04 0.41
N CYS A 196 -23.99 4.26 0.88
CA CYS A 196 -24.81 4.52 2.05
C CYS A 196 -26.29 4.40 1.66
N THR A 197 -26.92 3.28 1.98
CA THR A 197 -28.37 3.14 1.88
C THR A 197 -29.02 3.75 3.11
N GLN A 198 -30.23 4.35 2.97
CA GLN A 198 -30.91 5.03 4.09
C GLN A 198 -31.12 4.13 5.33
N ARG A 199 -31.04 2.81 5.19
CA ARG A 199 -31.10 1.84 6.29
C ARG A 199 -29.88 1.83 7.21
N ASN A 200 -28.74 2.39 6.79
CA ASN A 200 -27.48 2.36 7.54
C ASN A 200 -27.15 3.72 8.22
N ARG A 201 -28.14 4.62 8.38
CA ARG A 201 -27.92 5.94 9.00
C ARG A 201 -28.01 5.94 10.54
N HIS A 202 -28.02 4.79 11.18
CA HIS A 202 -27.95 4.67 12.64
C HIS A 202 -26.57 4.20 13.05
N PHE A 203 -25.69 5.17 13.25
CA PHE A 203 -24.51 5.11 14.11
C PHE A 203 -24.71 6.09 15.25
#